data_b0031200e7784bac826e09777a40451d
#
_entry.id   b0031200e7784bac826e09777a40451d
#
_cell.length_a   1.000
_cell.length_b   1.000
_cell.length_c   1.000
_cell.angle_alpha   90.00
_cell.angle_beta   90.00
_cell.angle_gamma   90.00
#
_symmetry.space_group_name_H-M   'P 1'
#
loop_
_entity.id
_entity.type
_entity.pdbx_description
1 polymer ?
#
loop_
_entity_poly.entity_id
_entity_poly.type
_entity_poly.pdbx_seq_one_letter_code
_entity_poly.pdbx_strand_id
1 'polypeptide(L)'
;MKILVTGKDGQLGIAFQKEFDGYFENEDVGVQVHYVGRQKCDLSNLNALEDILHKYQPNVIVNAAAYTAVDRAEQESEVAFAVNSAVLASMAQYSVANGVSLLHFSTDYVFDGLGADFYSENHPVSPLGVYGKSKAEGERLIAEAFSQSNFLGARYAVFRTSWIYGEGENFIRTILLMAKDHHGLKVIDDQHGVPTCASWLAQMTLALSIDRRGIVKNFPSGIYHAVPKGETTWLGLACMAIQASLDGGVSMKALPSAIQPILTTEHPLAARRPMNSRLSTQKLQTTLENLGHVSKFPMWDELVRTYVADLVKNQFI
;
A
#
# COMPACT_ATOMS: atom_id res chain seq x y z
N MET A 1 -0.98 -13.93 -20.94
CA MET A 1 -0.47 -12.66 -20.33
C MET A 1 0.56 -12.99 -19.26
N LYS A 2 1.61 -12.17 -19.12
CA LYS A 2 2.63 -12.33 -18.07
C LYS A 2 2.55 -11.14 -17.12
N ILE A 3 2.51 -11.41 -15.81
CA ILE A 3 2.49 -10.41 -14.75
C ILE A 3 3.75 -10.58 -13.91
N LEU A 4 4.46 -9.49 -13.66
CA LEU A 4 5.60 -9.45 -12.76
C LEU A 4 5.21 -8.71 -11.48
N VAL A 5 5.29 -9.39 -10.33
CA VAL A 5 5.06 -8.80 -9.01
C VAL A 5 6.40 -8.69 -8.29
N THR A 6 6.84 -7.46 -7.98
CA THR A 6 8.04 -7.23 -7.16
C THR A 6 7.64 -7.04 -5.69
N GLY A 7 8.58 -7.26 -4.76
CA GLY A 7 8.29 -7.13 -3.32
C GLY A 7 7.43 -8.26 -2.75
N LYS A 8 7.57 -9.49 -3.29
CA LYS A 8 6.74 -10.65 -2.95
C LYS A 8 6.70 -11.00 -1.46
N ASP A 9 7.74 -10.64 -0.71
CA ASP A 9 7.90 -10.99 0.71
C ASP A 9 7.31 -9.93 1.66
N GLY A 10 6.88 -8.77 1.13
CA GLY A 10 6.21 -7.71 1.88
C GLY A 10 4.70 -7.96 2.00
N GLN A 11 4.03 -7.25 2.94
CA GLN A 11 2.59 -7.41 3.22
C GLN A 11 1.73 -7.38 1.95
N LEU A 12 1.97 -6.39 1.07
CA LEU A 12 1.20 -6.24 -0.16
C LEU A 12 1.58 -7.31 -1.21
N GLY A 13 2.86 -7.68 -1.31
CA GLY A 13 3.30 -8.76 -2.20
C GLY A 13 2.68 -10.11 -1.82
N ILE A 14 2.58 -10.42 -0.53
CA ILE A 14 1.90 -11.60 -0.01
C ILE A 14 0.40 -11.54 -0.31
N ALA A 15 -0.22 -10.35 -0.15
CA ALA A 15 -1.63 -10.16 -0.50
C ALA A 15 -1.88 -10.44 -1.99
N PHE A 16 -1.02 -9.95 -2.89
CA PHE A 16 -1.14 -10.26 -4.32
C PHE A 16 -0.97 -11.74 -4.64
N GLN A 17 -0.10 -12.46 -3.94
CA GLN A 17 0.02 -13.91 -4.14
C GLN A 17 -1.33 -14.60 -3.84
N LYS A 18 -1.97 -14.23 -2.73
CA LYS A 18 -3.28 -14.79 -2.34
C LYS A 18 -4.40 -14.37 -3.28
N GLU A 19 -4.44 -13.09 -3.67
CA GLU A 19 -5.51 -12.58 -4.53
C GLU A 19 -5.42 -13.11 -5.97
N PHE A 20 -4.22 -13.39 -6.49
CA PHE A 20 -4.07 -14.02 -7.79
C PHE A 20 -4.41 -15.50 -7.78
N ASP A 21 -4.34 -16.15 -6.62
CA ASP A 21 -4.77 -17.56 -6.48
C ASP A 21 -6.30 -17.64 -6.65
N GLY A 22 -6.73 -18.25 -7.74
CA GLY A 22 -8.14 -18.33 -8.12
C GLY A 22 -8.77 -17.03 -8.67
N TYR A 23 -7.97 -16.00 -8.97
CA TYR A 23 -8.51 -14.77 -9.56
C TYR A 23 -9.02 -14.97 -11.00
N PHE A 24 -8.32 -15.75 -11.81
CA PHE A 24 -8.68 -15.95 -13.22
C PHE A 24 -9.73 -17.03 -13.37
N GLU A 25 -10.64 -16.87 -14.35
CA GLU A 25 -11.82 -17.72 -14.53
C GLU A 25 -11.50 -19.19 -14.79
N ASN A 26 -10.38 -19.45 -15.48
CA ASN A 26 -9.91 -20.81 -15.79
C ASN A 26 -8.38 -20.84 -15.78
N GLU A 27 -7.78 -21.98 -15.46
CA GLU A 27 -6.33 -22.23 -15.60
C GLU A 27 -5.86 -22.09 -17.05
N ASP A 28 -6.74 -22.29 -18.03
CA ASP A 28 -6.46 -22.19 -19.47
C ASP A 28 -6.34 -20.74 -20.00
N VAL A 29 -6.59 -19.72 -19.19
CA VAL A 29 -6.49 -18.29 -19.61
C VAL A 29 -5.06 -17.91 -20.02
N GLY A 30 -4.06 -18.77 -19.77
CA GLY A 30 -2.67 -18.54 -20.16
C GLY A 30 -2.02 -17.35 -19.46
N VAL A 31 -2.47 -17.02 -18.24
CA VAL A 31 -1.84 -15.99 -17.41
C VAL A 31 -0.74 -16.62 -16.56
N GLN A 32 0.45 -16.02 -16.61
CA GLN A 32 1.59 -16.41 -15.79
C GLN A 32 1.94 -15.27 -14.84
N VAL A 33 1.95 -15.54 -13.54
CA VAL A 33 2.35 -14.56 -12.52
C VAL A 33 3.73 -14.93 -11.96
N HIS A 34 4.67 -14.00 -12.07
CA HIS A 34 6.05 -14.16 -11.59
C HIS A 34 6.27 -13.27 -10.37
N TYR A 35 6.59 -13.89 -9.24
CA TYR A 35 6.85 -13.20 -7.98
C TYR A 35 8.36 -13.08 -7.72
N VAL A 36 8.80 -11.84 -7.44
CA VAL A 36 10.22 -11.54 -7.24
C VAL A 36 10.41 -10.79 -5.93
N GLY A 37 11.23 -11.37 -5.05
CA GLY A 37 11.66 -10.75 -3.80
C GLY A 37 13.09 -10.20 -3.89
N ARG A 38 13.54 -9.54 -2.82
CA ARG A 38 14.83 -8.85 -2.74
C ARG A 38 16.03 -9.75 -3.06
N GLN A 39 16.00 -11.00 -2.62
CA GLN A 39 17.10 -11.95 -2.89
C GLN A 39 17.31 -12.21 -4.39
N LYS A 40 16.25 -12.15 -5.19
CA LYS A 40 16.30 -12.42 -6.62
C LYS A 40 16.48 -11.15 -7.45
N CYS A 41 16.00 -10.02 -6.94
CA CYS A 41 16.11 -8.71 -7.56
C CYS A 41 16.16 -7.66 -6.45
N ASP A 42 17.37 -7.22 -6.09
CA ASP A 42 17.52 -6.05 -5.24
C ASP A 42 17.27 -4.79 -6.09
N LEU A 43 16.17 -4.12 -5.82
CA LEU A 43 15.76 -2.93 -6.58
C LEU A 43 16.68 -1.71 -6.37
N SER A 44 17.65 -1.78 -5.44
CA SER A 44 18.72 -0.77 -5.40
C SER A 44 19.75 -0.95 -6.52
N ASN A 45 19.71 -2.09 -7.23
CA ASN A 45 20.57 -2.41 -8.36
C ASN A 45 19.75 -2.45 -9.66
N LEU A 46 19.90 -1.43 -10.50
CA LEU A 46 19.16 -1.30 -11.77
C LEU A 46 19.45 -2.44 -12.75
N ASN A 47 20.67 -2.98 -12.80
CA ASN A 47 21.00 -4.10 -13.67
C ASN A 47 20.20 -5.35 -13.28
N ALA A 48 20.00 -5.59 -11.98
CA ALA A 48 19.17 -6.71 -11.52
C ALA A 48 17.71 -6.56 -11.95
N LEU A 49 17.19 -5.32 -12.01
CA LEU A 49 15.87 -5.05 -12.54
C LEU A 49 15.82 -5.34 -14.06
N GLU A 50 16.78 -4.84 -14.82
CA GLU A 50 16.84 -5.04 -16.29
C GLU A 50 16.88 -6.53 -16.63
N ASP A 51 17.71 -7.33 -15.95
CA ASP A 51 17.78 -8.77 -16.13
C ASP A 51 16.43 -9.46 -15.91
N ILE A 52 15.70 -9.05 -14.88
CA ILE A 52 14.36 -9.59 -14.54
C ILE A 52 13.34 -9.18 -15.62
N LEU A 53 13.34 -7.93 -16.05
CA LEU A 53 12.44 -7.44 -17.10
C LEU A 53 12.70 -8.16 -18.43
N HIS A 54 13.95 -8.32 -18.83
CA HIS A 54 14.34 -9.08 -20.04
C HIS A 54 13.97 -10.57 -19.93
N LYS A 55 14.17 -11.17 -18.76
CA LYS A 55 13.86 -12.58 -18.53
C LYS A 55 12.37 -12.88 -18.64
N TYR A 56 11.52 -12.08 -17.98
CA TYR A 56 10.10 -12.36 -17.89
C TYR A 56 9.27 -11.70 -18.98
N GLN A 57 9.72 -10.61 -19.56
CA GLN A 57 9.00 -9.82 -20.58
C GLN A 57 7.52 -9.64 -20.19
N PRO A 58 7.23 -8.97 -19.03
CA PRO A 58 5.88 -8.85 -18.52
C PRO A 58 5.00 -7.98 -19.41
N ASN A 59 3.69 -8.23 -19.36
CA ASN A 59 2.67 -7.34 -19.93
C ASN A 59 2.15 -6.37 -18.84
N VAL A 60 2.27 -6.76 -17.56
CA VAL A 60 1.91 -5.95 -16.40
C VAL A 60 3.00 -6.07 -15.34
N ILE A 61 3.44 -4.95 -14.80
CA ILE A 61 4.31 -4.86 -13.63
C ILE A 61 3.47 -4.36 -12.45
N VAL A 62 3.45 -5.15 -11.36
CA VAL A 62 2.90 -4.77 -10.06
C VAL A 62 4.08 -4.54 -9.13
N ASN A 63 4.44 -3.29 -8.92
CA ASN A 63 5.55 -2.94 -8.04
C ASN A 63 5.04 -2.74 -6.61
N ALA A 64 5.00 -3.82 -5.81
CA ALA A 64 4.70 -3.82 -4.39
C ALA A 64 5.96 -3.65 -3.50
N ALA A 65 7.13 -3.47 -4.10
CA ALA A 65 8.36 -3.22 -3.38
C ALA A 65 8.54 -1.72 -3.09
N ALA A 66 9.05 -1.42 -1.91
CA ALA A 66 9.43 -0.07 -1.50
C ALA A 66 10.46 -0.13 -0.36
N TYR A 67 11.23 0.94 -0.20
CA TYR A 67 11.95 1.24 1.04
C TYR A 67 10.97 1.92 1.99
N THR A 68 10.56 1.23 3.07
CA THR A 68 9.49 1.66 3.99
C THR A 68 9.96 2.00 5.40
N ALA A 69 11.26 1.90 5.68
CA ALA A 69 11.84 2.24 6.98
C ALA A 69 11.91 3.77 7.14
N VAL A 70 10.77 4.40 7.47
CA VAL A 70 10.56 5.86 7.44
C VAL A 70 11.61 6.62 8.25
N ASP A 71 11.94 6.17 9.49
CA ASP A 71 12.94 6.82 10.33
C ASP A 71 14.37 6.63 9.81
N ARG A 72 14.68 5.43 9.30
CA ARG A 72 16.00 5.15 8.72
C ARG A 72 16.21 5.87 7.39
N ALA A 73 15.15 6.20 6.66
CA ALA A 73 15.24 6.96 5.42
C ALA A 73 15.94 8.31 5.62
N GLU A 74 15.78 8.95 6.81
CA GLU A 74 16.45 10.21 7.10
C GLU A 74 17.99 10.09 7.10
N GLN A 75 18.52 8.89 7.38
CA GLN A 75 19.95 8.58 7.38
C GLN A 75 20.39 7.82 6.11
N GLU A 76 19.48 7.05 5.49
CA GLU A 76 19.74 6.22 4.32
C GLU A 76 19.06 6.80 3.05
N SER A 77 19.15 8.12 2.88
CA SER A 77 18.47 8.87 1.80
C SER A 77 18.77 8.31 0.40
N GLU A 78 20.03 7.98 0.11
CA GLU A 78 20.45 7.43 -1.18
C GLU A 78 19.73 6.10 -1.49
N VAL A 79 19.63 5.21 -0.51
CA VAL A 79 18.93 3.92 -0.66
C VAL A 79 17.43 4.16 -0.83
N ALA A 80 16.84 5.07 -0.06
CA ALA A 80 15.43 5.41 -0.18
C ALA A 80 15.10 5.94 -1.60
N PHE A 81 15.90 6.85 -2.15
CA PHE A 81 15.71 7.37 -3.51
C PHE A 81 16.02 6.32 -4.59
N ALA A 82 17.03 5.46 -4.41
CA ALA A 82 17.31 4.37 -5.35
C ALA A 82 16.09 3.44 -5.50
N VAL A 83 15.50 3.00 -4.39
CA VAL A 83 14.39 2.02 -4.38
C VAL A 83 13.03 2.67 -4.66
N ASN A 84 12.79 3.90 -4.17
CA ASN A 84 11.48 4.54 -4.28
C ASN A 84 11.34 5.49 -5.49
N SER A 85 12.43 5.80 -6.20
CA SER A 85 12.38 6.71 -7.35
C SER A 85 13.20 6.25 -8.56
N ALA A 86 14.51 6.03 -8.45
CA ALA A 86 15.35 5.69 -9.60
C ALA A 86 14.89 4.41 -10.30
N VAL A 87 14.56 3.36 -9.54
CA VAL A 87 14.03 2.11 -10.08
C VAL A 87 12.69 2.30 -10.80
N LEU A 88 11.86 3.26 -10.34
CA LEU A 88 10.57 3.55 -10.96
C LEU A 88 10.73 4.25 -12.30
N ALA A 89 11.74 5.10 -12.46
CA ALA A 89 12.09 5.67 -13.76
C ALA A 89 12.40 4.55 -14.79
N SER A 90 13.22 3.57 -14.39
CA SER A 90 13.56 2.43 -15.27
C SER A 90 12.36 1.55 -15.57
N MET A 91 11.50 1.25 -14.58
CA MET A 91 10.25 0.50 -14.80
C MET A 91 9.31 1.25 -15.72
N ALA A 92 9.15 2.56 -15.58
CA ALA A 92 8.29 3.39 -16.40
C ALA A 92 8.81 3.49 -17.85
N GLN A 93 10.12 3.70 -18.04
CA GLN A 93 10.75 3.70 -19.37
C GLN A 93 10.57 2.36 -20.07
N TYR A 94 10.82 1.24 -19.39
CA TYR A 94 10.57 -0.09 -19.92
C TYR A 94 9.09 -0.28 -20.30
N SER A 95 8.18 0.15 -19.43
CA SER A 95 6.75 0.02 -19.65
C SER A 95 6.29 0.78 -20.90
N VAL A 96 6.73 2.01 -21.04
CA VAL A 96 6.42 2.84 -22.21
C VAL A 96 7.01 2.25 -23.50
N ALA A 97 8.26 1.81 -23.48
CA ALA A 97 8.93 1.25 -24.66
C ALA A 97 8.31 -0.07 -25.15
N ASN A 98 7.70 -0.86 -24.26
CA ASN A 98 7.21 -2.20 -24.54
C ASN A 98 5.68 -2.36 -24.44
N GLY A 99 4.93 -1.28 -24.23
CA GLY A 99 3.46 -1.35 -24.08
C GLY A 99 2.98 -2.05 -22.79
N VAL A 100 3.77 -1.98 -21.71
CA VAL A 100 3.52 -2.66 -20.45
C VAL A 100 2.76 -1.76 -19.51
N SER A 101 1.78 -2.28 -18.77
CA SER A 101 1.09 -1.54 -17.72
C SER A 101 1.87 -1.58 -16.40
N LEU A 102 2.02 -0.42 -15.75
CA LEU A 102 2.72 -0.26 -14.48
C LEU A 102 1.76 0.10 -13.35
N LEU A 103 1.66 -0.75 -12.34
CA LEU A 103 0.88 -0.55 -11.12
C LEU A 103 1.85 -0.34 -9.96
N HIS A 104 1.78 0.81 -9.30
CA HIS A 104 2.70 1.17 -8.21
C HIS A 104 1.95 1.68 -6.98
N PHE A 105 2.55 1.50 -5.80
CA PHE A 105 1.97 1.91 -4.52
C PHE A 105 2.80 3.02 -3.90
N SER A 106 2.15 4.14 -3.63
CA SER A 106 2.68 5.31 -2.97
C SER A 106 2.04 5.51 -1.60
N THR A 107 2.16 6.67 -1.02
CA THR A 107 1.86 6.94 0.38
C THR A 107 1.19 8.30 0.58
N ASP A 108 0.44 8.44 1.67
CA ASP A 108 -0.04 9.68 2.26
C ASP A 108 1.10 10.64 2.67
N TYR A 109 2.31 10.12 2.93
CA TYR A 109 3.51 10.92 3.29
C TYR A 109 4.00 11.84 2.18
N VAL A 110 3.41 11.81 0.99
CA VAL A 110 3.65 12.80 -0.06
C VAL A 110 3.05 14.17 0.27
N PHE A 111 2.14 14.24 1.24
CA PHE A 111 1.51 15.48 1.71
C PHE A 111 2.18 16.03 2.97
N ASP A 112 1.90 17.30 3.29
CA ASP A 112 2.42 17.98 4.48
C ASP A 112 1.73 17.57 5.80
N GLY A 113 0.59 16.88 5.69
CA GLY A 113 -0.19 16.47 6.86
C GLY A 113 -0.87 17.63 7.59
N LEU A 114 -0.94 18.81 7.00
CA LEU A 114 -1.61 19.98 7.57
C LEU A 114 -3.09 20.02 7.18
N GLY A 115 -3.89 20.71 7.97
CA GLY A 115 -5.33 20.86 7.72
C GLY A 115 -6.16 19.68 8.24
N ALA A 116 -7.48 19.78 8.05
CA ALA A 116 -8.46 18.84 8.61
C ALA A 116 -9.28 18.09 7.54
N ASP A 117 -9.11 18.43 6.27
CA ASP A 117 -9.86 17.86 5.16
C ASP A 117 -9.14 16.61 4.57
N PHE A 118 -9.90 15.82 3.81
CA PHE A 118 -9.35 14.71 3.06
C PHE A 118 -8.56 15.23 1.85
N TYR A 119 -7.32 14.79 1.68
CA TYR A 119 -6.52 15.08 0.49
C TYR A 119 -7.13 14.43 -0.75
N SER A 120 -7.29 15.20 -1.82
CA SER A 120 -7.60 14.68 -3.16
C SER A 120 -6.30 14.41 -3.93
N GLU A 121 -6.39 13.66 -5.03
CA GLU A 121 -5.23 13.37 -5.89
C GLU A 121 -4.62 14.62 -6.54
N ASN A 122 -5.40 15.69 -6.67
CA ASN A 122 -4.96 16.98 -7.22
C ASN A 122 -4.32 17.91 -6.17
N HIS A 123 -4.33 17.53 -4.89
CA HIS A 123 -3.69 18.35 -3.86
C HIS A 123 -2.17 18.39 -4.10
N PRO A 124 -1.53 19.56 -3.99
CA PRO A 124 -0.09 19.68 -4.16
C PRO A 124 0.67 18.77 -3.19
N VAL A 125 1.68 18.06 -3.68
CA VAL A 125 2.56 17.27 -2.84
C VAL A 125 3.53 18.18 -2.08
N SER A 126 3.74 17.92 -0.79
CA SER A 126 4.64 18.69 0.09
C SER A 126 5.19 17.80 1.21
N PRO A 127 6.01 16.78 0.87
CA PRO A 127 6.45 15.77 1.80
C PRO A 127 7.38 16.34 2.89
N LEU A 128 7.17 15.91 4.14
CA LEU A 128 7.89 16.40 5.32
C LEU A 128 9.30 15.81 5.46
N GLY A 129 9.47 14.52 5.13
CA GLY A 129 10.70 13.75 5.33
C GLY A 129 11.20 13.06 4.06
N VAL A 130 12.34 12.41 4.16
CA VAL A 130 13.04 11.73 3.04
C VAL A 130 12.18 10.64 2.42
N TYR A 131 11.49 9.82 3.23
CA TYR A 131 10.59 8.79 2.72
C TYR A 131 9.51 9.36 1.79
N GLY A 132 8.77 10.37 2.26
CA GLY A 132 7.74 11.03 1.44
C GLY A 132 8.31 11.67 0.18
N LYS A 133 9.49 12.33 0.28
CA LYS A 133 10.19 12.94 -0.87
C LYS A 133 10.59 11.90 -1.91
N SER A 134 11.14 10.75 -1.49
CA SER A 134 11.54 9.68 -2.39
C SER A 134 10.33 9.04 -3.10
N LYS A 135 9.20 8.89 -2.40
CA LYS A 135 7.95 8.38 -2.99
C LYS A 135 7.35 9.38 -3.98
N ALA A 136 7.27 10.67 -3.62
CA ALA A 136 6.76 11.72 -4.49
C ALA A 136 7.59 11.86 -5.78
N GLU A 137 8.92 11.74 -5.68
CA GLU A 137 9.80 11.74 -6.86
C GLU A 137 9.55 10.52 -7.75
N GLY A 138 9.30 9.36 -7.18
CA GLY A 138 8.92 8.16 -7.95
C GLY A 138 7.60 8.36 -8.72
N GLU A 139 6.58 8.96 -8.10
CA GLU A 139 5.33 9.31 -8.78
C GLU A 139 5.56 10.25 -9.97
N ARG A 140 6.39 11.28 -9.76
CA ARG A 140 6.74 12.28 -10.79
C ARG A 140 7.42 11.61 -11.99
N LEU A 141 8.40 10.74 -11.75
CA LEU A 141 9.15 10.04 -12.79
C LEU A 141 8.26 9.08 -13.61
N ILE A 142 7.33 8.39 -12.96
CA ILE A 142 6.33 7.57 -13.67
C ILE A 142 5.46 8.46 -14.56
N ALA A 143 4.87 9.51 -14.01
CA ALA A 143 3.98 10.40 -14.75
C ALA A 143 4.69 11.05 -15.94
N GLU A 144 5.93 11.51 -15.76
CA GLU A 144 6.74 12.11 -16.81
C GLU A 144 7.01 11.13 -17.94
N ALA A 145 7.47 9.90 -17.66
CA ALA A 145 7.75 8.90 -18.67
C ALA A 145 6.51 8.58 -19.53
N PHE A 146 5.36 8.41 -18.90
CA PHE A 146 4.12 8.11 -19.59
C PHE A 146 3.54 9.32 -20.35
N SER A 147 3.76 10.55 -19.89
CA SER A 147 3.30 11.76 -20.59
C SER A 147 4.08 12.03 -21.90
N GLN A 148 5.33 11.60 -21.96
CA GLN A 148 6.19 11.76 -23.15
C GLN A 148 5.99 10.63 -24.17
N SER A 149 5.17 9.63 -23.86
CA SER A 149 4.95 8.47 -24.70
C SER A 149 3.86 8.69 -25.73
N ASN A 150 4.17 8.32 -26.98
CA ASN A 150 3.17 8.19 -28.04
C ASN A 150 2.55 6.76 -28.10
N PHE A 151 2.92 5.87 -27.19
CA PHE A 151 2.43 4.49 -27.19
C PHE A 151 1.08 4.38 -26.49
N LEU A 152 0.02 4.17 -27.26
CA LEU A 152 -1.37 4.15 -26.76
C LEU A 152 -1.74 2.92 -25.91
N GLY A 153 -0.89 1.90 -25.82
CA GLY A 153 -1.17 0.64 -25.12
C GLY A 153 -0.69 0.59 -23.68
N ALA A 154 0.35 1.36 -23.33
CA ALA A 154 0.91 1.39 -21.97
C ALA A 154 0.04 2.23 -21.04
N ARG A 155 -0.21 1.73 -19.82
CA ARG A 155 -0.98 2.44 -18.77
C ARG A 155 -0.25 2.40 -17.46
N TYR A 156 -0.53 3.38 -16.60
CA TYR A 156 -0.05 3.32 -15.23
C TYR A 156 -1.15 3.68 -14.23
N ALA A 157 -1.05 3.09 -13.05
CA ALA A 157 -1.78 3.52 -11.88
C ALA A 157 -0.83 3.59 -10.69
N VAL A 158 -0.80 4.74 -10.02
CA VAL A 158 -0.12 4.93 -8.74
C VAL A 158 -1.18 5.01 -7.66
N PHE A 159 -1.16 4.06 -6.72
CA PHE A 159 -2.10 4.03 -5.59
C PHE A 159 -1.46 4.66 -4.37
N ARG A 160 -1.89 5.86 -3.97
CA ARG A 160 -1.55 6.42 -2.66
C ARG A 160 -2.45 5.77 -1.61
N THR A 161 -1.85 5.30 -0.56
CA THR A 161 -2.53 4.62 0.55
C THR A 161 -1.90 5.00 1.89
N SER A 162 -2.51 4.59 3.00
CA SER A 162 -2.00 4.86 4.35
C SER A 162 -2.11 3.62 5.24
N TRP A 163 -1.23 3.51 6.24
CA TRP A 163 -1.29 2.57 7.36
C TRP A 163 -1.59 1.12 6.94
N ILE A 164 -0.84 0.60 5.96
CA ILE A 164 -1.04 -0.75 5.43
C ILE A 164 -0.81 -1.79 6.53
N TYR A 165 -1.75 -2.73 6.63
CA TYR A 165 -1.62 -3.93 7.45
C TYR A 165 -2.01 -5.20 6.66
N GLY A 166 -1.39 -6.32 7.02
CA GLY A 166 -1.59 -7.60 6.38
C GLY A 166 -0.72 -8.68 7.03
N GLU A 167 -0.29 -9.68 6.29
CA GLU A 167 0.66 -10.65 6.80
C GLU A 167 2.05 -10.05 7.02
N GLY A 168 2.73 -10.49 8.07
CA GLY A 168 4.00 -9.93 8.53
C GLY A 168 3.82 -8.90 9.64
N GLU A 169 4.89 -8.18 9.96
CA GLU A 169 4.89 -7.19 11.04
C GLU A 169 4.07 -5.95 10.66
N ASN A 170 3.18 -5.53 11.56
CA ASN A 170 2.39 -4.31 11.43
C ASN A 170 1.90 -3.84 12.80
N PHE A 171 1.36 -2.61 12.84
CA PHE A 171 0.90 -1.99 14.08
C PHE A 171 -0.14 -2.83 14.82
N ILE A 172 -1.12 -3.44 14.12
CA ILE A 172 -2.19 -4.23 14.76
C ILE A 172 -1.59 -5.43 15.49
N ARG A 173 -0.71 -6.18 14.83
CA ARG A 173 -0.03 -7.33 15.46
C ARG A 173 0.80 -6.90 16.67
N THR A 174 1.55 -5.82 16.55
CA THR A 174 2.39 -5.29 17.62
C THR A 174 1.55 -4.88 18.84
N ILE A 175 0.48 -4.11 18.63
CA ILE A 175 -0.36 -3.61 19.74
C ILE A 175 -1.10 -4.75 20.44
N LEU A 176 -1.55 -5.78 19.71
CA LEU A 176 -2.18 -6.94 20.28
C LEU A 176 -1.23 -7.77 21.15
N LEU A 177 0.00 -7.99 20.71
CA LEU A 177 1.04 -8.66 21.50
C LEU A 177 1.38 -7.84 22.76
N MET A 178 1.55 -6.54 22.63
CA MET A 178 1.78 -5.65 23.79
C MET A 178 0.61 -5.68 24.77
N ALA A 179 -0.63 -5.71 24.29
CA ALA A 179 -1.82 -5.76 25.15
C ALA A 179 -1.96 -7.09 25.93
N LYS A 180 -1.40 -8.18 25.40
CA LYS A 180 -1.31 -9.46 26.14
C LYS A 180 -0.31 -9.39 27.29
N ASP A 181 0.77 -8.63 27.13
CA ASP A 181 1.91 -8.65 28.06
C ASP A 181 1.87 -7.52 29.10
N HIS A 182 1.25 -6.37 28.78
CA HIS A 182 1.24 -5.17 29.60
C HIS A 182 -0.17 -4.78 30.04
N HIS A 183 -0.31 -4.21 31.26
CA HIS A 183 -1.58 -3.74 31.80
C HIS A 183 -2.01 -2.35 31.32
N GLY A 184 -1.09 -1.57 30.76
CA GLY A 184 -1.36 -0.24 30.21
C GLY A 184 -0.43 0.05 29.04
N LEU A 185 -0.93 0.78 28.08
CA LEU A 185 -0.20 1.19 26.87
C LEU A 185 -0.36 2.69 26.66
N LYS A 186 0.60 3.29 25.96
CA LYS A 186 0.54 4.68 25.50
C LYS A 186 0.50 4.70 23.98
N VAL A 187 -0.49 5.36 23.40
CA VAL A 187 -0.66 5.40 21.94
C VAL A 187 -1.00 6.82 21.49
N ILE A 188 -0.41 7.24 20.38
CA ILE A 188 -0.61 8.55 19.76
C ILE A 188 -2.07 8.72 19.33
N ASP A 189 -2.66 9.87 19.65
CA ASP A 189 -4.08 10.19 19.37
C ASP A 189 -4.29 11.46 18.54
N ASP A 190 -3.22 12.14 18.14
CA ASP A 190 -3.26 13.36 17.36
C ASP A 190 -2.87 13.18 15.88
N GLN A 191 -2.64 11.94 15.43
CA GLN A 191 -2.45 11.61 14.02
C GLN A 191 -3.70 10.92 13.47
N HIS A 192 -4.31 11.52 12.44
CA HIS A 192 -5.53 11.02 11.80
C HIS A 192 -5.23 10.35 10.45
N GLY A 193 -5.79 9.17 10.21
CA GLY A 193 -5.56 8.41 8.98
C GLY A 193 -6.57 7.29 8.79
N VAL A 194 -6.29 6.41 7.84
CA VAL A 194 -7.14 5.27 7.52
C VAL A 194 -6.30 4.01 7.43
N PRO A 195 -6.53 3.01 8.31
CA PRO A 195 -5.86 1.72 8.19
C PRO A 195 -6.31 1.00 6.91
N THR A 196 -5.38 0.51 6.11
CA THR A 196 -5.66 -0.12 4.82
C THR A 196 -5.22 -1.58 4.83
N CYS A 197 -6.18 -2.49 4.64
CA CYS A 197 -5.91 -3.92 4.49
C CYS A 197 -5.20 -4.19 3.17
N ALA A 198 -4.08 -4.91 3.20
CA ALA A 198 -3.29 -5.23 2.01
C ALA A 198 -4.08 -6.08 1.00
N SER A 199 -4.91 -7.04 1.45
CA SER A 199 -5.77 -7.83 0.56
C SER A 199 -6.81 -6.96 -0.12
N TRP A 200 -7.49 -6.07 0.60
CA TRP A 200 -8.44 -5.13 0.01
C TRP A 200 -7.76 -4.21 -1.03
N LEU A 201 -6.58 -3.70 -0.73
CA LEU A 201 -5.81 -2.86 -1.67
C LEU A 201 -5.42 -3.65 -2.94
N ALA A 202 -5.01 -4.90 -2.81
CA ALA A 202 -4.73 -5.78 -3.94
C ALA A 202 -5.99 -6.03 -4.77
N GLN A 203 -7.15 -6.30 -4.15
CA GLN A 203 -8.44 -6.46 -4.83
C GLN A 203 -8.83 -5.22 -5.62
N MET A 204 -8.70 -4.01 -5.03
CA MET A 204 -9.01 -2.75 -5.73
C MET A 204 -8.06 -2.51 -6.91
N THR A 205 -6.79 -2.87 -6.76
CA THR A 205 -5.79 -2.80 -7.84
C THR A 205 -6.17 -3.70 -9.00
N LEU A 206 -6.55 -4.95 -8.73
CA LEU A 206 -7.00 -5.89 -9.76
C LEU A 206 -8.33 -5.45 -10.38
N ALA A 207 -9.27 -4.97 -9.56
CA ALA A 207 -10.54 -4.45 -10.03
C ALA A 207 -10.37 -3.29 -11.01
N LEU A 208 -9.37 -2.42 -10.82
CA LEU A 208 -9.05 -1.33 -11.74
C LEU A 208 -8.40 -1.84 -13.02
N SER A 209 -7.44 -2.77 -12.92
CA SER A 209 -6.41 -2.95 -13.94
C SER A 209 -6.56 -4.19 -14.82
N ILE A 210 -7.07 -5.30 -14.29
CA ILE A 210 -7.09 -6.59 -14.98
C ILE A 210 -8.47 -7.23 -14.83
N ASP A 211 -9.00 -7.81 -15.90
CA ASP A 211 -10.23 -8.60 -15.79
C ASP A 211 -9.94 -10.09 -15.49
N ARG A 212 -10.98 -10.84 -15.14
CA ARG A 212 -10.86 -12.28 -14.80
C ARG A 212 -10.43 -13.18 -15.99
N ARG A 213 -10.48 -12.63 -17.22
CA ARG A 213 -9.99 -13.31 -18.44
C ARG A 213 -8.53 -12.98 -18.71
N GLY A 214 -7.86 -12.25 -17.81
CA GLY A 214 -6.47 -11.86 -17.97
C GLY A 214 -6.24 -10.75 -18.99
N ILE A 215 -7.22 -9.87 -19.21
CA ILE A 215 -7.09 -8.74 -20.13
C ILE A 215 -6.89 -7.47 -19.32
N VAL A 216 -5.89 -6.66 -19.70
CA VAL A 216 -5.69 -5.33 -19.11
C VAL A 216 -6.85 -4.43 -19.51
N LYS A 217 -7.52 -3.86 -18.52
CA LYS A 217 -8.65 -2.96 -18.69
C LYS A 217 -8.21 -1.61 -19.25
N ASN A 218 -9.15 -0.94 -19.91
CA ASN A 218 -8.94 0.42 -20.41
C ASN A 218 -9.18 1.47 -19.31
N PHE A 219 -8.36 1.45 -18.25
CA PHE A 219 -8.45 2.43 -17.16
C PHE A 219 -7.64 3.70 -17.48
N PRO A 220 -8.07 4.88 -17.00
CA PRO A 220 -7.29 6.12 -17.13
C PRO A 220 -5.97 6.02 -16.37
N SER A 221 -4.85 6.34 -17.04
CA SER A 221 -3.56 6.46 -16.35
C SER A 221 -3.56 7.60 -15.35
N GLY A 222 -2.91 7.42 -14.20
CA GLY A 222 -2.78 8.48 -13.20
C GLY A 222 -2.62 7.98 -11.77
N ILE A 223 -2.76 8.94 -10.86
CA ILE A 223 -2.71 8.71 -9.40
C ILE A 223 -4.13 8.46 -8.90
N TYR A 224 -4.27 7.52 -7.99
CA TYR A 224 -5.51 7.14 -7.31
C TYR A 224 -5.27 7.04 -5.81
N HIS A 225 -6.18 7.54 -5.00
CA HIS A 225 -6.18 7.27 -3.57
C HIS A 225 -6.96 5.98 -3.28
N ALA A 226 -6.34 5.06 -2.55
CA ALA A 226 -6.90 3.74 -2.27
C ALA A 226 -6.81 3.42 -0.77
N VAL A 227 -7.84 3.80 -0.04
CA VAL A 227 -8.07 3.50 1.38
C VAL A 227 -9.53 3.12 1.59
N PRO A 228 -9.89 2.38 2.66
CA PRO A 228 -11.29 2.14 3.05
C PRO A 228 -12.00 3.44 3.44
N LYS A 229 -13.30 3.37 3.73
CA LYS A 229 -14.09 4.50 4.23
C LYS A 229 -13.81 4.77 5.71
N GLY A 230 -14.08 6.01 6.13
CA GLY A 230 -13.95 6.47 7.50
C GLY A 230 -12.56 7.02 7.80
N GLU A 231 -12.30 7.25 9.06
CA GLU A 231 -11.03 7.73 9.61
C GLU A 231 -10.87 7.27 11.05
N THR A 232 -9.65 7.26 11.54
CA THR A 232 -9.34 6.98 12.95
C THR A 232 -7.99 7.60 13.33
N THR A 233 -7.62 7.47 14.61
CA THR A 233 -6.27 7.74 15.10
C THR A 233 -5.53 6.41 15.39
N TRP A 234 -4.23 6.46 15.69
CA TRP A 234 -3.51 5.26 16.11
C TRP A 234 -4.11 4.69 17.42
N LEU A 235 -4.56 5.57 18.33
CA LEU A 235 -5.29 5.14 19.55
C LEU A 235 -6.60 4.45 19.20
N GLY A 236 -7.39 5.05 18.30
CA GLY A 236 -8.66 4.45 17.87
C GLY A 236 -8.46 3.08 17.21
N LEU A 237 -7.42 2.94 16.37
CA LEU A 237 -7.04 1.65 15.77
C LEU A 237 -6.61 0.62 16.83
N ALA A 238 -5.82 1.03 17.82
CA ALA A 238 -5.41 0.16 18.92
C ALA A 238 -6.60 -0.33 19.73
N CYS A 239 -7.49 0.59 20.15
CA CYS A 239 -8.71 0.24 20.88
C CYS A 239 -9.60 -0.72 20.10
N MET A 240 -9.80 -0.47 18.79
CA MET A 240 -10.60 -1.32 17.93
C MET A 240 -9.99 -2.73 17.79
N ALA A 241 -8.69 -2.83 17.56
CA ALA A 241 -8.02 -4.11 17.42
C ALA A 241 -8.08 -4.96 18.71
N ILE A 242 -7.84 -4.34 19.88
CA ILE A 242 -7.93 -5.02 21.18
C ILE A 242 -9.36 -5.45 21.45
N GLN A 243 -10.37 -4.59 21.21
CA GLN A 243 -11.77 -4.96 21.38
C GLN A 243 -12.17 -6.13 20.49
N ALA A 244 -11.80 -6.11 19.23
CA ALA A 244 -12.08 -7.21 18.30
C ALA A 244 -11.44 -8.54 18.76
N SER A 245 -10.28 -8.48 19.39
CA SER A 245 -9.60 -9.66 19.94
C SER A 245 -10.31 -10.19 21.20
N LEU A 246 -10.80 -9.30 22.08
CA LEU A 246 -11.62 -9.67 23.24
C LEU A 246 -12.94 -10.31 22.80
N ASP A 247 -13.60 -9.74 21.80
CA ASP A 247 -14.84 -10.27 21.20
C ASP A 247 -14.60 -11.68 20.59
N GLY A 248 -13.37 -11.94 20.11
CA GLY A 248 -12.91 -13.25 19.66
C GLY A 248 -12.51 -14.24 20.77
N GLY A 249 -12.67 -13.86 22.06
CA GLY A 249 -12.40 -14.72 23.22
C GLY A 249 -10.94 -14.74 23.70
N VAL A 250 -10.08 -13.85 23.20
CA VAL A 250 -8.69 -13.74 23.64
C VAL A 250 -8.59 -12.89 24.90
N SER A 251 -7.89 -13.38 25.92
CA SER A 251 -7.63 -12.60 27.15
C SER A 251 -6.51 -11.58 26.91
N MET A 252 -6.77 -10.33 27.28
CA MET A 252 -5.84 -9.21 27.23
C MET A 252 -5.59 -8.62 28.62
N LYS A 253 -4.34 -8.26 28.92
CA LYS A 253 -4.02 -7.52 30.17
C LYS A 253 -4.37 -6.04 30.03
N ALA A 254 -4.08 -5.42 28.88
CA ALA A 254 -4.52 -4.06 28.60
C ALA A 254 -5.89 -4.09 27.92
N LEU A 255 -6.89 -3.51 28.57
CA LEU A 255 -8.21 -3.26 27.99
C LEU A 255 -8.18 -1.93 27.18
N PRO A 256 -9.10 -1.70 26.24
CA PRO A 256 -9.19 -0.43 25.51
C PRO A 256 -9.23 0.81 26.43
N SER A 257 -9.90 0.72 27.59
CA SER A 257 -9.98 1.78 28.59
C SER A 257 -8.69 2.04 29.37
N ALA A 258 -7.71 1.14 29.29
CA ALA A 258 -6.40 1.27 29.95
C ALA A 258 -5.32 1.87 29.01
N ILE A 259 -5.67 2.18 27.77
CA ILE A 259 -4.75 2.80 26.83
C ILE A 259 -4.77 4.31 27.04
N GLN A 260 -3.61 4.86 27.35
CA GLN A 260 -3.44 6.29 27.58
C GLN A 260 -3.15 7.00 26.23
N PRO A 261 -3.96 8.02 25.84
CA PRO A 261 -3.63 8.88 24.74
C PRO A 261 -2.37 9.71 25.02
N ILE A 262 -1.51 9.84 24.01
CA ILE A 262 -0.37 10.76 24.05
C ILE A 262 -0.33 11.57 22.75
N LEU A 263 0.36 12.71 22.80
CA LEU A 263 0.60 13.53 21.63
C LEU A 263 1.86 13.05 20.87
N THR A 264 1.93 13.34 19.59
CA THR A 264 3.12 13.07 18.76
C THR A 264 4.39 13.68 19.37
N THR A 265 4.27 14.84 20.00
CA THR A 265 5.38 15.54 20.68
C THR A 265 5.93 14.80 21.89
N GLU A 266 5.15 13.90 22.50
CA GLU A 266 5.56 13.07 23.64
C GLU A 266 6.29 11.79 23.21
N HIS A 267 6.27 11.49 21.90
CA HIS A 267 6.96 10.34 21.33
C HIS A 267 7.78 10.77 20.10
N PRO A 268 8.90 11.52 20.31
CA PRO A 268 9.69 12.02 19.22
C PRO A 268 10.36 10.89 18.43
N LEU A 269 10.20 10.92 17.10
CA LEU A 269 10.80 10.01 16.13
C LEU A 269 11.74 10.77 15.21
N ALA A 270 12.66 10.07 14.54
CA ALA A 270 13.64 10.68 13.65
C ALA A 270 12.99 11.40 12.46
N ALA A 271 12.01 10.75 11.83
CA ALA A 271 11.26 11.35 10.75
C ALA A 271 9.97 12.02 11.25
N ARG A 272 9.63 13.16 10.68
CA ARG A 272 8.35 13.84 10.95
C ARG A 272 7.20 13.03 10.36
N ARG A 273 6.11 12.89 11.14
CA ARG A 273 4.88 12.21 10.73
C ARG A 273 3.80 13.23 10.35
N PRO A 274 3.03 12.99 9.27
CA PRO A 274 1.86 13.82 8.99
C PRO A 274 0.80 13.66 10.08
N MET A 275 0.22 14.79 10.53
CA MET A 275 -0.89 14.79 11.48
C MET A 275 -2.20 14.40 10.79
N ASN A 276 -2.28 14.62 9.48
CA ASN A 276 -3.41 14.29 8.63
C ASN A 276 -2.96 13.39 7.47
N SER A 277 -3.41 12.15 7.47
CA SER A 277 -3.17 11.11 6.46
C SER A 277 -4.48 10.66 5.79
N ARG A 278 -5.55 11.49 5.84
CA ARG A 278 -6.86 11.17 5.27
C ARG A 278 -6.88 11.40 3.77
N LEU A 279 -7.26 10.40 3.00
CA LEU A 279 -7.26 10.41 1.54
C LEU A 279 -8.69 10.28 1.00
N SER A 280 -9.09 11.16 0.09
CA SER A 280 -10.37 11.04 -0.64
C SER A 280 -10.25 9.96 -1.71
N THR A 281 -11.17 9.03 -1.73
CA THR A 281 -11.19 7.90 -2.69
C THR A 281 -12.20 8.08 -3.82
N GLN A 282 -12.79 9.27 -3.94
CA GLN A 282 -13.85 9.55 -4.92
C GLN A 282 -13.45 9.22 -6.36
N LYS A 283 -12.21 9.55 -6.74
CA LYS A 283 -11.70 9.27 -8.09
C LYS A 283 -11.64 7.77 -8.38
N LEU A 284 -11.11 6.96 -7.43
CA LEU A 284 -11.04 5.51 -7.61
C LEU A 284 -12.44 4.90 -7.69
N GLN A 285 -13.37 5.31 -6.80
CA GLN A 285 -14.75 4.83 -6.81
C GLN A 285 -15.42 5.11 -8.15
N THR A 286 -15.43 6.36 -8.61
CA THR A 286 -16.02 6.75 -9.90
C THR A 286 -15.36 6.01 -11.08
N THR A 287 -14.03 5.81 -11.04
CA THR A 287 -13.35 5.08 -12.12
C THR A 287 -13.77 3.61 -12.16
N LEU A 288 -13.87 2.95 -11.01
CA LEU A 288 -14.32 1.56 -10.93
C LEU A 288 -15.77 1.39 -11.38
N GLU A 289 -16.66 2.31 -11.01
CA GLU A 289 -18.06 2.34 -11.47
C GLU A 289 -18.15 2.48 -13.00
N ASN A 290 -17.36 3.38 -13.58
CA ASN A 290 -17.28 3.58 -15.04
C ASN A 290 -16.74 2.37 -15.79
N LEU A 291 -15.92 1.53 -15.12
CA LEU A 291 -15.45 0.24 -15.64
C LEU A 291 -16.44 -0.91 -15.41
N GLY A 292 -17.64 -0.61 -14.91
CA GLY A 292 -18.70 -1.60 -14.64
C GLY A 292 -18.42 -2.45 -13.39
N HIS A 293 -17.51 -2.01 -12.50
CA HIS A 293 -17.16 -2.75 -11.29
C HIS A 293 -17.91 -2.19 -10.08
N VAL A 294 -18.82 -2.98 -9.51
CA VAL A 294 -19.48 -2.64 -8.24
C VAL A 294 -18.53 -2.98 -7.10
N SER A 295 -17.65 -2.02 -6.76
CA SER A 295 -16.70 -2.20 -5.67
C SER A 295 -17.32 -1.81 -4.35
N LYS A 296 -17.13 -2.66 -3.33
CA LYS A 296 -17.43 -2.28 -1.96
C LYS A 296 -16.23 -1.53 -1.38
N PHE A 297 -16.49 -0.31 -0.93
CA PHE A 297 -15.58 0.43 -0.07
C PHE A 297 -16.09 0.29 1.37
N PRO A 298 -15.65 -0.76 2.09
CA PRO A 298 -16.08 -1.01 3.46
C PRO A 298 -15.54 0.08 4.39
N MET A 299 -16.10 0.13 5.59
CA MET A 299 -15.50 0.92 6.67
C MET A 299 -14.20 0.27 7.11
N TRP A 300 -13.23 1.09 7.52
CA TRP A 300 -11.90 0.60 7.96
C TRP A 300 -12.01 -0.39 9.14
N ASP A 301 -12.92 -0.16 10.07
CA ASP A 301 -13.13 -1.00 11.25
C ASP A 301 -13.71 -2.38 10.92
N GLU A 302 -14.53 -2.50 9.88
CA GLU A 302 -15.01 -3.80 9.37
C GLU A 302 -13.82 -4.67 8.90
N LEU A 303 -12.90 -4.08 8.15
CA LEU A 303 -11.70 -4.77 7.67
C LEU A 303 -10.75 -5.14 8.82
N VAL A 304 -10.59 -4.26 9.82
CA VAL A 304 -9.76 -4.54 11.00
C VAL A 304 -10.37 -5.67 11.82
N ARG A 305 -11.70 -5.69 12.05
CA ARG A 305 -12.38 -6.79 12.75
C ARG A 305 -12.16 -8.11 12.04
N THR A 306 -12.34 -8.15 10.72
CA THR A 306 -12.11 -9.35 9.91
C THR A 306 -10.65 -9.84 10.05
N TYR A 307 -9.69 -8.93 9.93
CA TYR A 307 -8.28 -9.26 10.06
C TYR A 307 -7.92 -9.79 11.45
N VAL A 308 -8.44 -9.17 12.52
CA VAL A 308 -8.20 -9.65 13.89
C VAL A 308 -8.87 -11.01 14.12
N ALA A 309 -10.08 -11.24 13.61
CA ALA A 309 -10.73 -12.54 13.70
C ALA A 309 -9.89 -13.65 13.02
N ASP A 310 -9.25 -13.34 11.88
CA ASP A 310 -8.33 -14.27 11.22
C ASP A 310 -7.06 -14.52 12.06
N LEU A 311 -6.52 -13.49 12.73
CA LEU A 311 -5.37 -13.66 13.64
C LEU A 311 -5.71 -14.56 14.84
N VAL A 312 -6.91 -14.42 15.42
CA VAL A 312 -7.40 -15.29 16.52
C VAL A 312 -7.58 -16.71 16.02
N LYS A 313 -8.28 -16.91 14.90
CA LYS A 313 -8.52 -18.22 14.29
C LYS A 313 -7.23 -18.97 13.98
N ASN A 314 -6.22 -18.27 13.51
CA ASN A 314 -4.92 -18.84 13.16
C ASN A 314 -3.95 -18.89 14.35
N GLN A 315 -4.42 -18.66 15.57
CA GLN A 315 -3.65 -18.73 16.82
C GLN A 315 -2.39 -17.84 16.83
N PHE A 316 -2.45 -16.71 16.17
CA PHE A 316 -1.37 -15.72 16.22
C PHE A 316 -1.35 -14.98 17.58
N ILE A 317 -2.52 -14.81 18.17
CA ILE A 317 -2.74 -14.14 19.47
C ILE A 317 -3.63 -14.98 20.37
#